data_1613cf0e354e5e6cbac8d5f10bc66b38
#
_entry.id   1613cf0e354e5e6cbac8d5f10bc66b38
#
_cell.length_a   1.000
_cell.length_b   1.000
_cell.length_c   1.000
_cell.angle_alpha   90.00
_cell.angle_beta   90.00
_cell.angle_gamma   90.00
#
_symmetry.space_group_name_H-M   'P 1'
#
loop_
_entity.id
_entity.type
_entity.pdbx_description
1 polymer ?
#
loop_
_entity_poly.entity_id
_entity_poly.type
_entity_poly.pdbx_seq_one_letter_code
_entity_poly.pdbx_strand_id
1 'polypeptide(L)'
;MRRFLLFLGLVAALAVPAVVTAAARTDGTLSVKRGRATIGIKLARGTVIGRVANGQVKIKDPSPYDGPPPELRNCRRRRYPSPTTSVCIGRKLTFRALDGRFVINLKGSGIFLSAVGRGTVTIEGAANPSYPNGLMSIDNGPYQVIPDFEMTFPLGAAGP
;
A
#
# COMPACT_ATOMS: atom_id res chain seq x y z
N MET A 1 -25.16 24.28 76.78
CA MET A 1 -23.89 24.18 76.06
C MET A 1 -23.96 23.05 75.11
N ARG A 2 -24.24 23.28 73.83
CA ARG A 2 -24.28 22.25 72.76
C ARG A 2 -23.25 22.61 71.68
N ARG A 3 -22.21 21.84 71.60
CA ARG A 3 -21.16 21.97 70.59
C ARG A 3 -21.59 21.25 69.29
N PHE A 4 -21.88 22.05 68.27
CA PHE A 4 -22.09 21.53 66.90
C PHE A 4 -20.73 21.35 66.22
N LEU A 5 -20.36 20.09 65.95
CA LEU A 5 -19.22 19.74 65.13
C LEU A 5 -19.68 19.68 63.65
N LEU A 6 -19.26 20.63 62.86
CA LEU A 6 -19.45 20.64 61.40
C LEU A 6 -18.38 19.73 60.78
N PHE A 7 -18.79 18.58 60.26
CA PHE A 7 -17.94 17.74 59.38
C PHE A 7 -17.98 18.33 57.97
N LEU A 8 -16.90 18.95 57.56
CA LEU A 8 -16.65 19.37 56.20
C LEU A 8 -16.15 18.16 55.40
N GLY A 9 -17.03 17.50 54.63
CA GLY A 9 -16.64 16.43 53.72
C GLY A 9 -15.96 16.97 52.49
N LEU A 10 -14.63 16.76 52.40
CA LEU A 10 -13.83 17.10 51.24
C LEU A 10 -14.02 15.99 50.17
N VAL A 11 -14.86 16.22 49.17
CA VAL A 11 -15.00 15.34 48.00
C VAL A 11 -13.85 15.65 47.05
N ALA A 12 -12.81 14.85 47.09
CA ALA A 12 -11.73 14.89 46.10
C ALA A 12 -12.23 14.21 44.81
N ALA A 13 -12.61 15.02 43.81
CA ALA A 13 -12.88 14.53 42.46
C ALA A 13 -11.61 14.07 41.80
N LEU A 14 -11.39 12.75 41.73
CA LEU A 14 -10.35 12.12 40.94
C LEU A 14 -10.65 12.30 39.46
N ALA A 15 -10.07 13.34 38.84
CA ALA A 15 -10.04 13.49 37.39
C ALA A 15 -9.15 12.39 36.82
N VAL A 16 -9.72 11.31 36.31
CA VAL A 16 -9.00 10.28 35.54
C VAL A 16 -8.65 10.91 34.19
N PRO A 17 -7.34 11.11 33.85
CA PRO A 17 -7.00 11.57 32.52
C PRO A 17 -7.40 10.47 31.52
N ALA A 18 -8.30 10.81 30.59
CA ALA A 18 -8.60 9.97 29.46
C ALA A 18 -7.34 9.87 28.59
N VAL A 19 -6.60 8.78 28.71
CA VAL A 19 -5.49 8.46 27.82
C VAL A 19 -6.10 8.17 26.46
N VAL A 20 -6.14 9.18 25.59
CA VAL A 20 -6.43 9.00 24.17
C VAL A 20 -5.25 8.26 23.58
N THR A 21 -5.32 6.93 23.54
CA THR A 21 -4.40 6.10 22.77
C THR A 21 -4.66 6.42 21.31
N ALA A 22 -3.83 7.29 20.72
CA ALA A 22 -3.78 7.44 19.27
C ALA A 22 -3.44 6.06 18.70
N ALA A 23 -4.40 5.41 18.03
CA ALA A 23 -4.16 4.15 17.35
C ALA A 23 -2.99 4.35 16.39
N ALA A 24 -1.89 3.67 16.64
CA ALA A 24 -0.72 3.73 15.77
C ALA A 24 -1.14 3.25 14.39
N ARG A 25 -1.08 4.14 13.39
CA ARG A 25 -1.37 3.78 12.02
C ARG A 25 -0.27 2.83 11.55
N THR A 26 -0.57 1.55 11.46
CA THR A 26 0.35 0.54 10.96
C THR A 26 0.42 0.57 9.44
N ASP A 27 1.61 0.40 8.89
CA ASP A 27 1.76 0.20 7.45
C ASP A 27 1.17 -1.16 7.06
N GLY A 28 0.38 -1.17 5.99
CA GLY A 28 -0.14 -2.40 5.42
C GLY A 28 0.83 -3.03 4.44
N THR A 29 0.58 -4.27 4.08
CA THR A 29 1.41 -5.02 3.14
C THR A 29 0.58 -5.63 2.02
N LEU A 30 1.13 -5.65 0.81
CA LEU A 30 0.62 -6.42 -0.31
C LEU A 30 1.75 -7.28 -0.88
N SER A 31 1.48 -8.55 -1.05
CA SER A 31 2.37 -9.47 -1.77
C SER A 31 1.62 -10.12 -2.94
N VAL A 32 2.23 -10.15 -4.12
CA VAL A 32 1.69 -10.82 -5.32
C VAL A 32 2.71 -11.83 -5.84
N LYS A 33 2.22 -13.04 -6.13
CA LYS A 33 3.04 -14.12 -6.70
C LYS A 33 2.45 -14.62 -8.01
N ARG A 34 3.27 -14.58 -9.07
CA ARG A 34 2.92 -15.04 -10.44
C ARG A 34 1.67 -14.37 -10.99
N GLY A 35 1.41 -13.09 -10.59
CA GLY A 35 0.20 -12.37 -11.00
C GLY A 35 0.10 -12.24 -12.51
N ARG A 36 -1.12 -12.43 -13.02
CA ARG A 36 -1.57 -12.02 -14.34
C ARG A 36 -2.72 -11.05 -14.12
N ALA A 37 -2.40 -9.77 -14.11
CA ALA A 37 -3.30 -8.77 -13.56
C ALA A 37 -3.01 -7.35 -14.08
N THR A 38 -3.98 -6.48 -13.86
CA THR A 38 -3.79 -5.04 -13.79
C THR A 38 -3.79 -4.64 -12.30
N ILE A 39 -2.77 -3.92 -11.87
CA ILE A 39 -2.61 -3.52 -10.46
C ILE A 39 -2.34 -2.03 -10.41
N GLY A 40 -3.18 -1.30 -9.70
CA GLY A 40 -3.02 0.11 -9.37
C GLY A 40 -2.65 0.26 -7.89
N ILE A 41 -1.60 1.01 -7.58
CA ILE A 41 -1.18 1.29 -6.21
C ILE A 41 -1.03 2.80 -6.06
N LYS A 42 -1.75 3.39 -5.11
CA LYS A 42 -1.61 4.79 -4.72
C LYS A 42 -1.10 4.84 -3.29
N LEU A 43 0.18 5.12 -3.12
CA LEU A 43 0.79 5.27 -1.79
C LEU A 43 0.83 6.75 -1.40
N ALA A 44 0.37 7.03 -0.19
CA ALA A 44 0.64 8.29 0.50
C ALA A 44 2.07 8.29 1.06
N ARG A 45 2.55 7.11 1.47
CA ARG A 45 3.93 6.83 1.87
C ARG A 45 4.17 5.33 1.84
N GLY A 46 5.33 4.92 1.34
CA GLY A 46 5.72 3.51 1.39
C GLY A 46 6.75 3.11 0.35
N THR A 47 6.92 1.81 0.24
CA THR A 47 7.89 1.16 -0.64
C THR A 47 7.19 0.11 -1.50
N VAL A 48 7.51 0.08 -2.78
CA VAL A 48 7.06 -0.96 -3.71
C VAL A 48 8.26 -1.50 -4.49
N ILE A 49 8.41 -2.80 -4.47
CA ILE A 49 9.45 -3.51 -5.22
C ILE A 49 8.79 -4.63 -6.03
N GLY A 50 9.18 -4.80 -7.27
CA GLY A 50 8.61 -5.87 -8.05
C GLY A 50 9.34 -6.21 -9.34
N ARG A 51 8.84 -7.28 -9.95
CA ARG A 51 9.25 -7.73 -11.30
C ARG A 51 8.02 -8.17 -12.10
N VAL A 52 8.10 -7.97 -13.41
CA VAL A 52 7.05 -8.36 -14.37
C VAL A 52 7.70 -9.14 -15.48
N ALA A 53 7.28 -10.39 -15.71
CA ALA A 53 7.88 -11.22 -16.75
C ALA A 53 7.60 -10.65 -18.16
N ASN A 54 6.40 -10.15 -18.41
CA ASN A 54 6.03 -9.49 -19.64
C ASN A 54 4.91 -8.48 -19.38
N GLY A 55 5.09 -7.21 -19.76
CA GLY A 55 4.08 -6.20 -19.52
C GLY A 55 4.59 -4.77 -19.50
N GLN A 56 3.90 -3.96 -18.73
CA GLN A 56 4.13 -2.52 -18.55
C GLN A 56 4.13 -2.15 -17.09
N VAL A 57 5.03 -1.26 -16.73
CA VAL A 57 5.09 -0.57 -15.44
C VAL A 57 5.05 0.93 -15.68
N LYS A 58 4.11 1.63 -15.09
CA LYS A 58 4.03 3.10 -15.05
C LYS A 58 4.18 3.55 -13.61
N ILE A 59 5.14 4.40 -13.34
CA ILE A 59 5.35 5.02 -12.03
C ILE A 59 5.23 6.53 -12.20
N LYS A 60 4.35 7.14 -11.41
CA LYS A 60 4.28 8.58 -11.20
C LYS A 60 4.75 8.86 -9.78
N ASP A 61 5.72 9.74 -9.67
CA ASP A 61 6.25 10.28 -8.43
C ASP A 61 5.77 11.73 -8.29
N PRO A 62 4.68 11.99 -7.56
CA PRO A 62 4.13 13.34 -7.44
C PRO A 62 4.96 14.25 -6.51
N SER A 63 5.90 13.69 -5.76
CA SER A 63 6.73 14.40 -4.78
C SER A 63 8.19 13.95 -4.91
N PRO A 64 8.90 14.32 -5.99
CA PRO A 64 10.21 13.75 -6.31
C PRO A 64 11.33 14.08 -5.31
N TYR A 65 11.02 14.83 -4.26
CA TYR A 65 11.96 15.20 -3.19
C TYR A 65 11.66 14.53 -1.84
N ASP A 66 10.65 13.66 -1.75
CA ASP A 66 10.26 12.98 -0.52
C ASP A 66 10.94 11.59 -0.34
N GLY A 67 11.77 11.19 -1.30
CA GLY A 67 12.51 9.93 -1.29
C GLY A 67 13.44 9.79 -2.49
N PRO A 68 14.13 8.65 -2.63
CA PRO A 68 14.95 8.38 -3.80
C PRO A 68 14.08 8.19 -5.06
N PRO A 69 14.56 8.62 -6.24
CA PRO A 69 13.81 8.48 -7.48
C PRO A 69 13.50 7.01 -7.78
N PRO A 70 12.31 6.70 -8.32
CA PRO A 70 11.94 5.35 -8.66
C PRO A 70 12.82 4.78 -9.79
N GLU A 71 13.26 3.53 -9.61
CA GLU A 71 14.07 2.82 -10.59
C GLU A 71 13.21 1.88 -11.44
N LEU A 72 13.45 1.90 -12.75
CA LEU A 72 12.89 0.96 -13.72
C LEU A 72 14.03 0.36 -14.55
N ARG A 73 14.11 -0.95 -14.65
CA ARG A 73 15.16 -1.66 -15.39
C ARG A 73 14.58 -2.66 -16.40
N ASN A 74 15.40 -3.02 -17.39
CA ASN A 74 15.06 -3.95 -18.47
C ASN A 74 13.92 -3.47 -19.38
N CYS A 75 13.79 -2.16 -19.55
CA CYS A 75 12.81 -1.59 -20.45
C CYS A 75 13.24 -1.80 -21.91
N ARG A 76 12.42 -2.51 -22.70
CA ARG A 76 12.56 -2.51 -24.17
C ARG A 76 12.14 -1.15 -24.75
N ARG A 77 11.13 -0.52 -24.17
CA ARG A 77 10.66 0.82 -24.49
C ARG A 77 10.46 1.60 -23.20
N ARG A 78 11.08 2.78 -23.12
CA ARG A 78 10.91 3.71 -22.03
C ARG A 78 10.31 5.02 -22.54
N ARG A 79 9.37 5.59 -21.81
CA ARG A 79 8.75 6.87 -22.12
C ARG A 79 8.64 7.69 -20.83
N TYR A 80 8.70 9.00 -20.98
CA TYR A 80 8.55 9.98 -19.90
C TYR A 80 7.41 10.94 -20.29
N PRO A 81 6.12 10.56 -20.03
CA PRO A 81 4.97 11.41 -20.37
C PRO A 81 4.98 12.76 -19.64
N SER A 82 5.64 12.83 -18.50
CA SER A 82 5.91 14.05 -17.74
C SER A 82 7.22 13.90 -16.96
N PRO A 83 7.78 15.00 -16.40
CA PRO A 83 8.99 14.94 -15.57
C PRO A 83 8.86 14.00 -14.37
N THR A 84 7.64 13.81 -13.85
CA THR A 84 7.36 12.97 -12.68
C THR A 84 6.80 11.59 -13.06
N THR A 85 6.73 11.23 -14.34
CA THR A 85 6.11 9.98 -14.79
C THR A 85 7.03 9.21 -15.72
N SER A 86 7.32 7.98 -15.34
CA SER A 86 8.10 7.03 -16.16
C SER A 86 7.24 5.82 -16.54
N VAL A 87 7.32 5.41 -17.80
CA VAL A 87 6.66 4.22 -18.33
C VAL A 87 7.70 3.29 -18.92
N CYS A 88 7.67 2.04 -18.52
CA CYS A 88 8.56 0.98 -18.96
C CYS A 88 7.75 -0.18 -19.52
N ILE A 89 8.02 -0.56 -20.76
CA ILE A 89 7.38 -1.70 -21.44
C ILE A 89 8.48 -2.70 -21.82
N GLY A 90 8.28 -3.99 -21.55
CA GLY A 90 9.26 -4.99 -21.91
C GLY A 90 9.05 -6.35 -21.26
N ARG A 91 10.14 -7.12 -21.23
CA ARG A 91 10.21 -8.44 -20.62
C ARG A 91 11.20 -8.42 -19.45
N LYS A 92 10.95 -9.24 -18.42
CA LYS A 92 11.78 -9.33 -17.21
C LYS A 92 12.02 -7.96 -16.57
N LEU A 93 10.99 -7.10 -16.61
CA LEU A 93 11.05 -5.79 -15.99
C LEU A 93 11.29 -5.92 -14.50
N THR A 94 12.12 -5.04 -13.94
CA THR A 94 12.26 -4.86 -12.51
C THR A 94 12.05 -3.39 -12.16
N PHE A 95 11.44 -3.15 -11.01
CA PHE A 95 11.20 -1.80 -10.53
C PHE A 95 11.27 -1.72 -9.02
N ARG A 96 11.63 -0.55 -8.53
CA ARG A 96 11.61 -0.20 -7.12
C ARG A 96 11.25 1.27 -6.95
N ALA A 97 10.38 1.54 -6.01
CA ALA A 97 9.99 2.87 -5.55
C ALA A 97 10.05 2.84 -4.04
N LEU A 98 10.93 3.63 -3.44
CA LEU A 98 11.30 3.51 -2.03
C LEU A 98 10.94 4.76 -1.26
N ASP A 99 10.29 4.55 -0.12
CA ASP A 99 10.07 5.53 0.96
C ASP A 99 9.52 6.88 0.49
N GLY A 100 8.52 6.85 -0.42
CA GLY A 100 7.94 8.05 -0.98
C GLY A 100 6.44 7.92 -1.27
N ARG A 101 5.91 8.97 -1.90
CA ARG A 101 4.55 9.01 -2.44
C ARG A 101 4.56 8.57 -3.90
N PHE A 102 3.84 7.50 -4.21
CA PHE A 102 3.85 6.95 -5.57
C PHE A 102 2.45 6.61 -6.08
N VAL A 103 2.25 6.77 -7.40
CA VAL A 103 1.14 6.16 -8.14
C VAL A 103 1.75 5.18 -9.15
N ILE A 104 1.53 3.90 -8.93
CA ILE A 104 2.10 2.82 -9.72
C ILE A 104 0.97 2.07 -10.42
N ASN A 105 1.09 1.88 -11.73
CA ASN A 105 0.18 1.05 -12.51
C ASN A 105 1.00 -0.04 -13.21
N LEU A 106 0.61 -1.27 -12.98
CA LEU A 106 1.20 -2.47 -13.53
C LEU A 106 0.16 -3.17 -14.41
N LYS A 107 0.56 -3.65 -15.58
CA LYS A 107 -0.28 -4.52 -16.40
C LYS A 107 0.60 -5.58 -17.05
N GLY A 108 0.29 -6.85 -16.83
CA GLY A 108 1.09 -7.91 -17.42
C GLY A 108 0.93 -9.27 -16.79
N SER A 109 1.93 -10.12 -17.01
CA SER A 109 1.98 -11.49 -16.52
C SER A 109 3.31 -11.80 -15.84
N GLY A 110 3.28 -12.80 -14.94
CA GLY A 110 4.43 -13.17 -14.13
C GLY A 110 4.84 -12.02 -13.20
N ILE A 111 3.83 -11.36 -12.62
CA ILE A 111 4.03 -10.28 -11.67
C ILE A 111 4.40 -10.88 -10.31
N PHE A 112 5.53 -10.43 -9.78
CA PHE A 112 5.90 -10.58 -8.38
C PHE A 112 6.05 -9.20 -7.81
N LEU A 113 5.36 -8.94 -6.71
CA LEU A 113 5.25 -7.61 -6.12
C LEU A 113 5.28 -7.73 -4.60
N SER A 114 5.98 -6.83 -3.97
CA SER A 114 5.89 -6.55 -2.53
C SER A 114 5.70 -5.05 -2.36
N ALA A 115 4.66 -4.67 -1.63
CA ALA A 115 4.39 -3.29 -1.25
C ALA A 115 4.19 -3.20 0.25
N VAL A 116 4.75 -2.17 0.86
CA VAL A 116 4.59 -1.85 2.29
C VAL A 116 4.33 -0.36 2.41
N GLY A 117 3.33 0.03 3.17
CA GLY A 117 3.05 1.44 3.38
C GLY A 117 1.56 1.74 3.59
N ARG A 118 1.18 2.97 3.30
CA ARG A 118 -0.19 3.46 3.46
C ARG A 118 -0.74 4.00 2.16
N GLY A 119 -1.96 3.57 1.82
CA GLY A 119 -2.57 3.99 0.58
C GLY A 119 -3.75 3.15 0.16
N THR A 120 -3.92 2.99 -1.14
CA THR A 120 -5.00 2.20 -1.74
C THR A 120 -4.43 1.34 -2.86
N VAL A 121 -4.90 0.12 -2.92
CA VAL A 121 -4.60 -0.84 -4.00
C VAL A 121 -5.86 -1.21 -4.74
N THR A 122 -5.78 -1.21 -6.06
CA THR A 122 -6.79 -1.75 -6.97
C THR A 122 -6.14 -2.90 -7.73
N ILE A 123 -6.78 -4.06 -7.77
CA ILE A 123 -6.28 -5.25 -8.45
C ILE A 123 -7.40 -5.94 -9.24
N GLU A 124 -7.09 -6.33 -10.46
CA GLU A 124 -7.98 -7.06 -11.36
C GLU A 124 -7.16 -8.10 -12.11
N GLY A 125 -7.53 -9.36 -11.98
CA GLY A 125 -6.95 -10.47 -12.73
C GLY A 125 -7.32 -10.41 -14.20
N ALA A 126 -6.51 -11.00 -15.06
CA ALA A 126 -6.88 -11.17 -16.46
C ALA A 126 -7.97 -12.24 -16.56
N ALA A 127 -9.13 -11.87 -17.07
CA ALA A 127 -10.27 -12.78 -17.29
C ALA A 127 -9.92 -13.80 -18.40
N ASN A 128 -9.11 -14.81 -18.06
CA ASN A 128 -8.76 -15.90 -18.97
C ASN A 128 -8.85 -17.22 -18.22
N PRO A 129 -9.90 -18.05 -18.51
CA PRO A 129 -10.12 -19.30 -17.79
C PRO A 129 -9.02 -20.35 -17.97
N SER A 130 -8.20 -20.21 -19.02
CA SER A 130 -7.11 -21.16 -19.31
C SER A 130 -5.84 -20.94 -18.47
N TYR A 131 -5.74 -19.84 -17.75
CA TYR A 131 -4.54 -19.49 -16.98
C TYR A 131 -4.89 -18.87 -15.63
N PRO A 132 -4.30 -19.35 -14.53
CA PRO A 132 -4.55 -18.78 -13.21
C PRO A 132 -4.04 -17.33 -13.12
N ASN A 133 -4.80 -16.49 -12.45
CA ASN A 133 -4.43 -15.07 -12.23
C ASN A 133 -3.25 -14.86 -11.27
N GLY A 134 -2.77 -15.95 -10.62
CA GLY A 134 -1.75 -15.87 -9.59
C GLY A 134 -2.34 -15.67 -8.20
N LEU A 135 -1.49 -15.39 -7.25
CA LEU A 135 -1.85 -15.31 -5.83
C LEU A 135 -1.53 -13.93 -5.27
N MET A 136 -2.34 -13.46 -4.33
CA MET A 136 -2.09 -12.26 -3.54
C MET A 136 -2.27 -12.54 -2.04
N SER A 137 -1.57 -11.76 -1.22
CA SER A 137 -1.72 -11.71 0.23
C SER A 137 -1.76 -10.25 0.65
N ILE A 138 -2.68 -9.90 1.54
CA ILE A 138 -2.89 -8.56 2.10
C ILE A 138 -2.61 -8.66 3.59
N ASP A 139 -1.87 -7.70 4.14
CA ASP A 139 -1.53 -7.58 5.56
C ASP A 139 -0.99 -8.88 6.17
N ASN A 140 -0.09 -9.54 5.43
CA ASN A 140 0.51 -10.84 5.77
C ASN A 140 -0.52 -11.96 6.01
N GLY A 141 -1.75 -11.79 5.53
CA GLY A 141 -2.77 -12.83 5.56
C GLY A 141 -2.47 -14.00 4.61
N PRO A 142 -3.36 -15.00 4.55
CA PRO A 142 -3.20 -16.13 3.66
C PRO A 142 -3.19 -15.71 2.19
N TYR A 143 -2.44 -16.43 1.36
CA TYR A 143 -2.48 -16.24 -0.08
C TYR A 143 -3.81 -16.69 -0.65
N GLN A 144 -4.43 -15.84 -1.44
CA GLN A 144 -5.67 -16.09 -2.16
C GLN A 144 -5.49 -15.82 -3.66
N VAL A 145 -6.33 -16.44 -4.49
CA VAL A 145 -6.29 -16.22 -5.94
C VAL A 145 -6.70 -14.77 -6.25
N ILE A 146 -5.99 -14.14 -7.15
CA ILE A 146 -6.36 -12.80 -7.64
C ILE A 146 -7.71 -12.93 -8.39
N PRO A 147 -8.75 -12.17 -8.00
CA PRO A 147 -10.06 -12.22 -8.63
C PRO A 147 -10.00 -11.72 -10.09
N ASP A 148 -10.91 -12.18 -10.92
CA ASP A 148 -11.08 -11.75 -12.31
C ASP A 148 -11.94 -10.49 -12.47
N PHE A 149 -12.32 -9.88 -11.37
CA PHE A 149 -13.00 -8.59 -11.27
C PHE A 149 -12.15 -7.59 -10.49
N GLU A 150 -12.41 -6.30 -10.69
CA GLU A 150 -11.71 -5.24 -9.97
C GLU A 150 -12.06 -5.26 -8.48
N MET A 151 -11.04 -5.31 -7.66
CA MET A 151 -11.15 -5.19 -6.21
C MET A 151 -10.25 -4.06 -5.71
N THR A 152 -10.80 -3.20 -4.86
CA THR A 152 -10.07 -2.10 -4.23
C THR A 152 -10.07 -2.28 -2.72
N PHE A 153 -8.90 -2.10 -2.10
CA PHE A 153 -8.74 -2.18 -0.65
C PHE A 153 -7.70 -1.17 -0.14
N PRO A 154 -7.84 -0.73 1.12
CA PRO A 154 -6.83 0.10 1.76
C PRO A 154 -5.56 -0.70 2.05
N LEU A 155 -4.41 -0.06 1.99
CA LEU A 155 -3.13 -0.54 2.48
C LEU A 155 -2.79 0.26 3.73
N GLY A 156 -2.60 -0.42 4.87
CA GLY A 156 -2.34 0.26 6.14
C GLY A 156 -3.56 1.03 6.66
N ALA A 157 -4.66 0.34 6.83
CA ALA A 157 -5.82 0.90 7.53
C ALA A 157 -5.44 1.28 8.98
N ALA A 158 -6.07 2.32 9.51
CA ALA A 158 -6.01 2.58 10.95
C ALA A 158 -6.48 1.31 11.66
N GLY A 159 -5.67 0.77 12.56
CA GLY A 159 -6.10 -0.31 13.42
C GLY A 159 -7.37 0.07 14.18
N PRO A 160 -8.16 -0.91 14.59
CA PRO A 160 -9.37 -0.69 15.37
C PRO A 160 -9.09 0.05 16.67
#